data_f31817d8275e1a9ea01bf9f47366f748
#
_entry.id   f31817d8275e1a9ea01bf9f47366f748
#
_cell.length_a   1.000
_cell.length_b   1.000
_cell.length_c   1.000
_cell.angle_alpha   90.00
_cell.angle_beta   90.00
_cell.angle_gamma   90.00
#
_symmetry.space_group_name_H-M   'P 1'
#
loop_
_entity.id
_entity.type
_entity.pdbx_description
1 polymer ?
#
loop_
_entity_poly.entity_id
_entity_poly.type
_entity_poly.pdbx_seq_one_letter_code
_entity_poly.pdbx_strand_id
1 'polypeptide(L)'
;TKDYNNIDEAMRLGFNWTKGPFEMLEELGVKFFVEKNSQLKTNKFIKELYDKKAETFYGKRQIYTNLETLGKVKQLAKINKDNNSALTYEHKDYKIVEFSTKANTLDYDSMDALKKASDKNLIIINEGMQFSAGVNLNYVMDFAKEKNWKAIEKFIHHFQMTCKQLKYSDNLVISAPSG
;
A
#
# COMPACT_ATOMS: atom_id res chain seq x y z
N THR A 1 22.18 -15.82 2.40
CA THR A 1 21.58 -15.50 3.68
C THR A 1 20.98 -16.76 4.30
N LYS A 2 20.93 -16.81 5.62
CA LYS A 2 20.24 -17.87 6.37
C LYS A 2 18.89 -17.38 6.93
N ASP A 3 18.52 -16.17 6.57
CA ASP A 3 17.29 -15.52 7.01
C ASP A 3 16.25 -15.60 5.90
N TYR A 4 15.19 -16.34 6.16
CA TYR A 4 14.08 -16.56 5.22
C TYR A 4 13.26 -15.29 5.01
N ASN A 5 13.14 -14.47 6.05
CA ASN A 5 12.44 -13.18 5.96
C ASN A 5 13.09 -12.30 4.89
N ASN A 6 14.42 -12.22 4.87
CA ASN A 6 15.14 -11.41 3.88
C ASN A 6 14.95 -11.93 2.45
N ILE A 7 14.78 -13.25 2.28
CA ILE A 7 14.54 -13.84 0.95
C ILE A 7 13.11 -13.49 0.50
N ASP A 8 12.14 -13.69 1.38
CA ASP A 8 10.75 -13.38 1.05
C ASP A 8 10.55 -11.88 0.80
N GLU A 9 11.17 -11.04 1.61
CA GLU A 9 11.13 -9.61 1.42
C GLU A 9 11.80 -9.18 0.10
N ALA A 10 12.93 -9.76 -0.24
CA ALA A 10 13.60 -9.49 -1.51
C ALA A 10 12.72 -9.86 -2.72
N MET A 11 11.99 -10.96 -2.64
CA MET A 11 11.06 -11.35 -3.70
C MET A 11 9.83 -10.44 -3.77
N ARG A 12 9.30 -10.02 -2.63
CA ARG A 12 8.20 -9.06 -2.60
C ARG A 12 8.63 -7.70 -3.16
N LEU A 13 9.75 -7.17 -2.70
CA LEU A 13 10.23 -5.83 -3.10
C LEU A 13 10.82 -5.82 -4.51
N GLY A 14 11.57 -6.86 -4.90
CA GLY A 14 12.26 -6.90 -6.17
C GLY A 14 11.39 -7.35 -7.35
N PHE A 15 10.37 -8.17 -7.10
CA PHE A 15 9.53 -8.78 -8.14
C PHE A 15 8.04 -8.50 -7.94
N ASN A 16 7.69 -7.67 -6.99
CA ASN A 16 6.30 -7.32 -6.65
C ASN A 16 5.42 -8.56 -6.37
N TRP A 17 5.99 -9.57 -5.72
CA TRP A 17 5.23 -10.73 -5.30
C TRP A 17 4.39 -10.40 -4.07
N THR A 18 3.19 -10.93 -4.00
CA THR A 18 2.32 -10.79 -2.81
C THR A 18 2.83 -11.55 -1.60
N LYS A 19 3.54 -12.65 -1.85
CA LYS A 19 4.15 -13.52 -0.85
C LYS A 19 5.51 -13.97 -1.31
N GLY A 20 6.43 -14.13 -0.36
CA GLY A 20 7.72 -14.73 -0.66
C GLY A 20 7.65 -16.26 -0.78
N PRO A 21 8.70 -16.91 -1.31
CA PRO A 21 8.70 -18.35 -1.56
C PRO A 21 8.51 -19.20 -0.30
N PHE A 22 9.04 -18.77 0.84
CA PHE A 22 8.90 -19.49 2.10
C PHE A 22 7.50 -19.27 2.72
N GLU A 23 6.92 -18.09 2.57
CA GLU A 23 5.52 -17.84 2.97
C GLU A 23 4.55 -18.72 2.17
N MET A 24 4.76 -18.85 0.85
CA MET A 24 3.95 -19.75 0.01
C MET A 24 4.13 -21.21 0.41
N LEU A 25 5.35 -21.62 0.75
CA LEU A 25 5.62 -22.98 1.18
C LEU A 25 4.98 -23.32 2.53
N GLU A 26 4.92 -22.36 3.46
CA GLU A 26 4.19 -22.53 4.73
C GLU A 26 2.69 -22.72 4.50
N GLU A 27 2.07 -21.96 3.61
CA GLU A 27 0.65 -22.11 3.30
C GLU A 27 0.32 -23.45 2.65
N LEU A 28 1.20 -23.97 1.80
CA LEU A 28 1.08 -25.30 1.24
C LEU A 28 1.26 -26.40 2.30
N GLY A 29 1.91 -26.07 3.39
CA GLY A 29 2.35 -27.00 4.41
C GLY A 29 3.68 -27.68 4.05
N VAL A 30 4.73 -27.36 4.81
CA VAL A 30 6.09 -27.88 4.57
C VAL A 30 6.11 -29.41 4.50
N LYS A 31 5.41 -30.07 5.41
CA LYS A 31 5.32 -31.55 5.44
C LYS A 31 4.70 -32.10 4.17
N PHE A 32 3.55 -31.57 3.77
CA PHE A 32 2.85 -31.97 2.54
C PHE A 32 3.75 -31.78 1.32
N PHE A 33 4.42 -30.64 1.21
CA PHE A 33 5.30 -30.33 0.09
C PHE A 33 6.49 -31.29 -0.01
N VAL A 34 7.14 -31.62 1.11
CA VAL A 34 8.29 -32.54 1.17
C VAL A 34 7.85 -33.98 0.88
N GLU A 35 6.69 -34.41 1.36
CA GLU A 35 6.15 -35.74 1.07
C GLU A 35 5.83 -35.96 -0.42
N LYS A 36 5.31 -34.92 -1.07
CA LYS A 36 5.03 -34.95 -2.52
C LYS A 36 6.28 -34.81 -3.39
N ASN A 37 7.34 -34.22 -2.88
CA ASN A 37 8.58 -33.98 -3.60
C ASN A 37 9.74 -34.73 -2.93
N SER A 38 9.76 -36.05 -3.07
CA SER A 38 10.72 -36.94 -2.39
C SER A 38 12.20 -36.57 -2.63
N GLN A 39 12.53 -35.97 -3.77
CA GLN A 39 13.88 -35.47 -4.08
C GLN A 39 14.34 -34.38 -3.11
N LEU A 40 13.44 -33.62 -2.49
CA LEU A 40 13.76 -32.57 -1.53
C LEU A 40 14.20 -33.11 -0.16
N LYS A 41 13.89 -34.39 0.14
CA LYS A 41 14.36 -35.06 1.36
C LYS A 41 15.89 -35.14 1.45
N THR A 42 16.58 -35.04 0.31
CA THR A 42 18.05 -35.01 0.26
C THR A 42 18.66 -33.65 0.53
N ASN A 43 17.88 -32.58 0.45
CA ASN A 43 18.35 -31.25 0.78
C ASN A 43 18.51 -31.11 2.29
N LYS A 44 19.74 -30.89 2.75
CA LYS A 44 20.08 -30.81 4.18
C LYS A 44 19.19 -29.82 4.93
N PHE A 45 18.93 -28.68 4.34
CA PHE A 45 18.13 -27.63 4.91
C PHE A 45 16.66 -28.02 5.09
N ILE A 46 16.04 -28.56 4.05
CA ILE A 46 14.65 -29.05 4.08
C ILE A 46 14.51 -30.23 5.06
N LYS A 47 15.52 -31.11 5.09
CA LYS A 47 15.58 -32.24 6.01
C LYS A 47 15.60 -31.77 7.47
N GLU A 48 16.44 -30.78 7.81
CA GLU A 48 16.49 -30.23 9.17
C GLU A 48 15.16 -29.65 9.63
N LEU A 49 14.41 -28.99 8.74
CA LEU A 49 13.07 -28.47 9.03
C LEU A 49 12.03 -29.60 9.21
N TYR A 50 12.09 -30.58 8.34
CA TYR A 50 11.19 -31.73 8.39
C TYR A 50 11.42 -32.57 9.66
N ASP A 51 12.67 -32.85 10.01
CA ASP A 51 13.06 -33.65 11.18
C ASP A 51 12.72 -32.92 12.50
N LYS A 52 12.80 -31.58 12.52
CA LYS A 52 12.40 -30.76 13.68
C LYS A 52 10.89 -30.65 13.84
N LYS A 53 10.09 -31.23 12.94
CA LYS A 53 8.63 -31.04 12.87
C LYS A 53 8.23 -29.56 12.95
N ALA A 54 9.06 -28.71 12.38
CA ALA A 54 8.82 -27.29 12.38
C ALA A 54 7.60 -27.00 11.48
N GLU A 55 6.57 -26.43 12.07
CA GLU A 55 5.37 -26.02 11.36
C GLU A 55 5.61 -24.70 10.60
N THR A 56 6.68 -24.01 10.93
CA THR A 56 6.99 -22.68 10.36
C THR A 56 8.49 -22.49 10.11
N PHE A 57 8.82 -21.83 9.01
CA PHE A 57 10.17 -21.34 8.72
C PHE A 57 10.53 -20.16 9.60
N TYR A 58 9.52 -19.44 10.04
CA TYR A 58 9.67 -18.25 10.83
C TYR A 58 9.53 -18.64 12.31
N GLY A 59 10.57 -18.45 13.08
CA GLY A 59 10.42 -18.40 14.53
C GLY A 59 9.37 -17.35 14.93
N LYS A 60 9.37 -16.88 16.17
CA LYS A 60 8.54 -15.71 16.52
C LYS A 60 8.91 -14.58 15.55
N ARG A 61 8.01 -14.30 14.59
CA ARG A 61 8.17 -13.20 13.63
C ARG A 61 8.53 -11.96 14.47
N GLN A 62 9.76 -11.50 14.40
CA GLN A 62 10.06 -10.14 14.77
C GLN A 62 9.47 -9.27 13.64
N ILE A 63 8.19 -9.01 13.74
CA ILE A 63 7.63 -7.84 13.06
C ILE A 63 8.50 -6.70 13.54
N TYR A 64 9.00 -5.87 12.64
CA TYR A 64 9.72 -4.65 12.98
C TYR A 64 8.80 -3.76 13.82
N THR A 65 8.76 -4.04 15.13
CA THR A 65 7.86 -3.41 16.09
C THR A 65 8.30 -1.99 16.45
N ASN A 66 9.43 -1.54 15.91
CA ASN A 66 9.98 -0.21 16.17
C ASN A 66 9.53 0.85 15.16
N LEU A 67 8.90 0.47 14.05
CA LEU A 67 8.25 1.43 13.18
C LEU A 67 6.86 1.70 13.75
N GLU A 68 6.58 2.94 14.09
CA GLU A 68 5.20 3.38 14.34
C GLU A 68 4.41 3.04 13.08
N THR A 69 3.54 2.04 13.19
CA THR A 69 2.69 1.67 12.06
C THR A 69 1.71 2.80 11.79
N LEU A 70 1.30 2.97 10.55
CA LEU A 70 0.27 3.94 10.19
C LEU A 70 -0.97 3.80 11.09
N GLY A 71 -1.32 2.57 11.50
CA GLY A 71 -2.40 2.32 12.45
C GLY A 71 -2.23 3.00 13.80
N LYS A 72 -1.01 3.07 14.36
CA LYS A 72 -0.75 3.81 15.60
C LYS A 72 -0.91 5.31 15.41
N VAL A 73 -0.40 5.83 14.30
CA VAL A 73 -0.54 7.26 13.97
C VAL A 73 -2.01 7.62 13.77
N LYS A 74 -2.79 6.79 13.09
CA LYS A 74 -4.24 6.96 12.91
C LYS A 74 -5.00 6.99 14.24
N GLN A 75 -4.58 6.20 15.23
CA GLN A 75 -5.20 6.21 16.57
C GLN A 75 -4.96 7.52 17.35
N LEU A 76 -3.82 8.17 17.09
CA LEU A 76 -3.43 9.41 17.77
C LEU A 76 -3.91 10.68 17.06
N ALA A 77 -4.32 10.54 15.81
CA ALA A 77 -4.69 11.66 14.96
C ALA A 77 -6.19 11.95 14.99
N LYS A 78 -6.55 13.21 14.85
CA LYS A 78 -7.93 13.60 14.59
C LYS A 78 -8.30 13.27 13.16
N ILE A 79 -9.39 12.53 12.97
CA ILE A 79 -9.89 12.14 11.64
C ILE A 79 -10.87 13.21 11.15
N ASN A 80 -10.62 13.74 9.96
CA ASN A 80 -11.56 14.57 9.24
C ASN A 80 -12.10 13.75 8.04
N LYS A 81 -13.38 13.46 8.06
CA LYS A 81 -14.10 12.85 6.93
C LYS A 81 -14.72 13.96 6.09
N ASP A 82 -13.90 14.67 5.33
CA ASP A 82 -14.36 15.79 4.53
C ASP A 82 -15.15 15.35 3.30
N ASN A 83 -14.92 14.11 2.83
CA ASN A 83 -15.61 13.52 1.70
C ASN A 83 -15.52 11.97 1.74
N ASN A 84 -16.12 11.30 0.75
CA ASN A 84 -16.15 9.84 0.69
C ASN A 84 -14.94 9.22 -0.03
N SER A 85 -14.08 10.04 -0.63
CA SER A 85 -12.98 9.57 -1.49
C SER A 85 -11.63 9.58 -0.81
N ALA A 86 -11.50 10.28 0.32
CA ALA A 86 -10.27 10.32 1.10
C ALA A 86 -10.55 10.53 2.60
N LEU A 87 -9.66 10.03 3.41
CA LEU A 87 -9.59 10.27 4.84
C LEU A 87 -8.39 11.19 5.12
N THR A 88 -8.61 12.26 5.85
CA THR A 88 -7.54 13.15 6.29
C THR A 88 -7.35 13.00 7.79
N TYR A 89 -6.14 12.68 8.20
CA TYR A 89 -5.74 12.58 9.59
C TYR A 89 -4.86 13.78 9.93
N GLU A 90 -5.17 14.44 11.02
CA GLU A 90 -4.39 15.58 11.50
C GLU A 90 -3.66 15.24 12.78
N HIS A 91 -2.33 15.38 12.78
CA HIS A 91 -1.50 15.13 13.95
C HIS A 91 -0.37 16.17 14.02
N LYS A 92 -0.38 16.97 15.11
CA LYS A 92 0.61 18.06 15.32
C LYS A 92 0.69 19.01 14.12
N ASP A 93 1.84 19.07 13.47
CA ASP A 93 2.21 19.97 12.39
C ASP A 93 2.10 19.34 10.98
N TYR A 94 1.57 18.13 10.89
CA TYR A 94 1.38 17.45 9.61
C TYR A 94 -0.01 16.83 9.46
N LYS A 95 -0.39 16.61 8.22
CA LYS A 95 -1.59 15.88 7.82
C LYS A 95 -1.21 14.63 7.03
N ILE A 96 -2.04 13.61 7.16
CA ILE A 96 -1.91 12.38 6.38
C ILE A 96 -3.19 12.25 5.55
N VAL A 97 -3.06 12.04 4.25
CA VAL A 97 -4.19 11.74 3.37
C VAL A 97 -4.08 10.31 2.89
N GLU A 98 -5.17 9.58 3.05
CA GLU A 98 -5.37 8.21 2.59
C GLU A 98 -6.60 8.16 1.69
N PHE A 99 -6.45 7.61 0.49
CA PHE A 99 -7.60 7.43 -0.42
C PHE A 99 -8.46 6.25 0.04
N SER A 100 -9.79 6.43 -0.02
CA SER A 100 -10.78 5.45 0.46
C SER A 100 -11.75 4.96 -0.62
N THR A 101 -11.52 5.33 -1.87
CA THR A 101 -12.28 4.83 -3.01
C THR A 101 -11.93 3.38 -3.33
N LYS A 102 -12.76 2.71 -4.13
CA LYS A 102 -12.45 1.38 -4.62
C LYS A 102 -11.12 1.38 -5.38
N ALA A 103 -10.20 0.49 -4.98
CA ALA A 103 -8.83 0.40 -5.52
C ALA A 103 -8.05 1.75 -5.45
N ASN A 104 -8.39 2.59 -4.49
CA ASN A 104 -7.77 3.91 -4.28
C ASN A 104 -7.75 4.77 -5.55
N THR A 105 -8.81 4.67 -6.37
CA THR A 105 -8.93 5.49 -7.58
C THR A 105 -9.10 6.95 -7.23
N LEU A 106 -8.56 7.82 -8.08
CA LEU A 106 -8.55 9.27 -7.89
C LEU A 106 -9.72 9.92 -8.61
N ASP A 107 -10.45 10.74 -7.91
CA ASP A 107 -11.57 11.54 -8.40
C ASP A 107 -11.46 13.01 -7.95
N TYR A 108 -12.51 13.77 -8.17
CA TYR A 108 -12.55 15.18 -7.79
C TYR A 108 -12.34 15.38 -6.28
N ASP A 109 -13.03 14.58 -5.48
CA ASP A 109 -13.04 14.69 -4.03
C ASP A 109 -11.68 14.28 -3.42
N SER A 110 -11.02 13.25 -3.96
CA SER A 110 -9.69 12.86 -3.53
C SER A 110 -8.65 13.95 -3.82
N MET A 111 -8.75 14.62 -4.98
CA MET A 111 -7.88 15.74 -5.31
C MET A 111 -8.16 16.98 -4.43
N ASP A 112 -9.41 17.24 -4.10
CA ASP A 112 -9.80 18.31 -3.17
C ASP A 112 -9.27 18.06 -1.75
N ALA A 113 -9.29 16.81 -1.29
CA ALA A 113 -8.72 16.45 0.01
C ALA A 113 -7.21 16.73 0.06
N LEU A 114 -6.47 16.36 -0.99
CA LEU A 114 -5.04 16.69 -1.12
C LEU A 114 -4.80 18.20 -1.11
N LYS A 115 -5.57 18.94 -1.88
CA LYS A 115 -5.48 20.39 -1.97
C LYS A 115 -5.71 21.07 -0.61
N LYS A 116 -6.74 20.65 0.11
CA LYS A 116 -7.05 21.15 1.46
C LYS A 116 -6.01 20.77 2.50
N ALA A 117 -5.44 19.56 2.37
CA ALA A 117 -4.44 19.07 3.32
C ALA A 117 -3.06 19.71 3.14
N SER A 118 -2.78 20.34 2.00
CA SER A 118 -1.48 20.96 1.70
C SER A 118 -1.22 22.29 2.42
N ASP A 119 -2.13 22.74 3.29
CA ASP A 119 -1.94 23.87 4.19
C ASP A 119 -0.93 23.59 5.32
N LYS A 120 -0.57 22.33 5.54
CA LYS A 120 0.46 21.83 6.47
C LYS A 120 1.40 20.87 5.75
N ASN A 121 2.43 20.40 6.47
CA ASN A 121 3.22 19.25 6.01
C ASN A 121 2.29 18.07 5.71
N LEU A 122 2.44 17.46 4.54
CA LEU A 122 1.53 16.46 4.02
C LEU A 122 2.23 15.14 3.76
N ILE A 123 1.63 14.06 4.24
CA ILE A 123 2.03 12.69 3.89
C ILE A 123 0.86 12.07 3.12
N ILE A 124 1.14 11.56 1.93
CA ILE A 124 0.17 10.82 1.10
C ILE A 124 0.54 9.36 1.17
N ILE A 125 -0.34 8.53 1.73
CA ILE A 125 -0.07 7.12 1.96
C ILE A 125 -1.36 6.31 1.82
N ASN A 126 -1.26 5.10 1.32
CA ASN A 126 -2.36 4.14 1.34
C ASN A 126 -1.88 2.81 1.93
N GLU A 127 -2.74 2.19 2.72
CA GLU A 127 -2.57 0.80 3.13
C GLU A 127 -3.25 -0.09 2.09
N GLY A 128 -2.55 -1.14 1.63
CA GLY A 128 -3.10 -2.08 0.68
C GLY A 128 -2.07 -2.61 -0.32
N MET A 129 -2.54 -3.43 -1.23
CA MET A 129 -1.70 -4.08 -2.24
C MET A 129 -1.24 -3.13 -3.35
N GLN A 130 -1.88 -1.98 -3.48
CA GLN A 130 -1.51 -0.96 -4.46
C GLN A 130 -1.83 0.43 -3.93
N PHE A 131 -0.98 1.38 -4.26
CA PHE A 131 -1.13 2.77 -3.85
C PHE A 131 -2.38 3.41 -4.44
N SER A 132 -2.58 3.27 -5.75
CA SER A 132 -3.74 3.76 -6.47
C SER A 132 -3.85 3.09 -7.84
N ALA A 133 -5.06 2.80 -8.28
CA ALA A 133 -5.34 2.37 -9.66
C ALA A 133 -5.39 3.55 -10.67
N GLY A 134 -5.03 4.75 -10.23
CA GLY A 134 -5.06 5.96 -11.05
C GLY A 134 -6.44 6.63 -11.09
N VAL A 135 -6.68 7.40 -12.12
CA VAL A 135 -7.93 8.18 -12.28
C VAL A 135 -9.16 7.27 -12.39
N ASN A 136 -10.23 7.63 -11.70
CA ASN A 136 -11.52 6.95 -11.84
C ASN A 136 -12.12 7.19 -13.23
N LEU A 137 -11.92 6.22 -14.12
CA LEU A 137 -12.36 6.30 -15.51
C LEU A 137 -13.88 6.38 -15.66
N ASN A 138 -14.69 5.90 -14.71
CA ASN A 138 -16.14 6.04 -14.76
C ASN A 138 -16.55 7.51 -14.82
N TYR A 139 -15.85 8.37 -14.08
CA TYR A 139 -16.09 9.81 -14.10
C TYR A 139 -15.93 10.40 -15.51
N VAL A 140 -14.84 10.02 -16.18
CA VAL A 140 -14.57 10.49 -17.55
C VAL A 140 -15.55 9.90 -18.56
N MET A 141 -15.89 8.61 -18.41
CA MET A 141 -16.82 7.92 -19.31
C MET A 141 -18.24 8.49 -19.24
N ASP A 142 -18.71 8.82 -18.05
CA ASP A 142 -20.07 9.37 -17.89
C ASP A 142 -20.18 10.76 -18.54
N PHE A 143 -19.19 11.64 -18.33
CA PHE A 143 -19.13 12.91 -19.04
C PHE A 143 -19.00 12.75 -20.56
N ALA A 144 -18.24 11.75 -21.02
CA ALA A 144 -18.09 11.48 -22.45
C ALA A 144 -19.41 10.99 -23.10
N LYS A 145 -20.17 10.13 -22.42
CA LYS A 145 -21.51 9.71 -22.87
C LYS A 145 -22.45 10.87 -23.01
N GLU A 146 -22.38 11.83 -22.09
CA GLU A 146 -23.16 13.06 -22.11
C GLU A 146 -22.61 14.12 -23.09
N LYS A 147 -21.49 13.82 -23.77
CA LYS A 147 -20.75 14.78 -24.62
C LYS A 147 -20.34 16.05 -23.89
N ASN A 148 -20.16 15.97 -22.57
CA ASN A 148 -19.77 17.09 -21.72
C ASN A 148 -18.25 17.24 -21.64
N TRP A 149 -17.64 17.61 -22.75
CA TRP A 149 -16.20 17.78 -22.88
C TRP A 149 -15.62 18.82 -21.93
N LYS A 150 -16.41 19.88 -21.63
CA LYS A 150 -16.01 20.91 -20.67
C LYS A 150 -15.86 20.37 -19.24
N ALA A 151 -16.67 19.40 -18.84
CA ALA A 151 -16.54 18.76 -17.53
C ALA A 151 -15.26 17.93 -17.45
N ILE A 152 -14.92 17.22 -18.54
CA ILE A 152 -13.66 16.47 -18.64
C ILE A 152 -12.45 17.42 -18.55
N GLU A 153 -12.48 18.52 -19.31
CA GLU A 153 -11.42 19.53 -19.26
C GLU A 153 -11.25 20.12 -17.86
N LYS A 154 -12.34 20.48 -17.20
CA LYS A 154 -12.31 20.98 -15.81
C LYS A 154 -11.72 19.95 -14.84
N PHE A 155 -12.10 18.68 -15.00
CA PHE A 155 -11.58 17.61 -14.17
C PHE A 155 -10.07 17.44 -14.33
N ILE A 156 -9.59 17.38 -15.59
CA ILE A 156 -8.15 17.29 -15.90
C ILE A 156 -7.40 18.51 -15.36
N HIS A 157 -7.93 19.70 -15.58
CA HIS A 157 -7.34 20.94 -15.09
C HIS A 157 -7.24 20.96 -13.56
N HIS A 158 -8.30 20.55 -12.86
CA HIS A 158 -8.32 20.45 -11.41
C HIS A 158 -7.22 19.50 -10.91
N PHE A 159 -7.10 18.33 -11.54
CA PHE A 159 -6.06 17.35 -11.24
C PHE A 159 -4.66 17.94 -11.40
N GLN A 160 -4.39 18.54 -12.57
CA GLN A 160 -3.10 19.16 -12.87
C GLN A 160 -2.76 20.30 -11.89
N MET A 161 -3.72 21.14 -11.55
CA MET A 161 -3.53 22.24 -10.61
C MET A 161 -3.27 21.75 -9.20
N THR A 162 -3.92 20.67 -8.76
CA THR A 162 -3.63 20.06 -7.46
C THR A 162 -2.21 19.51 -7.43
N CYS A 163 -1.79 18.75 -8.44
CA CYS A 163 -0.42 18.25 -8.54
C CYS A 163 0.60 19.39 -8.55
N LYS A 164 0.30 20.49 -9.27
CA LYS A 164 1.15 21.68 -9.30
C LYS A 164 1.25 22.35 -7.93
N GLN A 165 0.13 22.49 -7.21
CA GLN A 165 0.10 23.01 -5.86
C GLN A 165 0.96 22.17 -4.90
N LEU A 166 0.84 20.85 -4.95
CA LEU A 166 1.65 19.94 -4.13
C LEU A 166 3.14 20.06 -4.44
N LYS A 167 3.49 20.14 -5.75
CA LYS A 167 4.88 20.26 -6.20
C LYS A 167 5.56 21.54 -5.74
N TYR A 168 4.82 22.64 -5.69
CA TYR A 168 5.33 23.96 -5.35
C TYR A 168 4.83 24.45 -3.99
N SER A 169 4.44 23.51 -3.12
CA SER A 169 4.02 23.81 -1.75
C SER A 169 5.21 24.34 -0.93
N ASP A 170 4.95 25.33 -0.10
CA ASP A 170 5.91 25.80 0.91
C ASP A 170 6.07 24.79 2.07
N ASN A 171 5.11 23.88 2.22
CA ASN A 171 5.13 22.81 3.19
C ASN A 171 5.78 21.54 2.59
N LEU A 172 6.34 20.70 3.45
CA LEU A 172 6.90 19.43 3.03
C LEU A 172 5.77 18.49 2.56
N VAL A 173 5.90 17.96 1.35
CA VAL A 173 4.99 16.95 0.79
C VAL A 173 5.75 15.66 0.54
N ILE A 174 5.31 14.59 1.20
CA ILE A 174 5.88 13.25 1.08
C ILE A 174 4.82 12.33 0.49
N SER A 175 5.12 11.68 -0.62
CA SER A 175 4.33 10.55 -1.12
C SER A 175 5.02 9.25 -0.73
N ALA A 176 4.30 8.37 -0.05
CA ALA A 176 4.77 7.07 0.39
C ALA A 176 4.00 5.95 -0.34
N PRO A 177 4.29 5.74 -1.64
CA PRO A 177 3.61 4.72 -2.41
C PRO A 177 3.99 3.32 -1.93
N SER A 178 2.99 2.42 -1.90
CA SER A 178 3.13 1.00 -1.60
C SER A 178 2.50 0.16 -2.72
N GLY A 179 3.07 -1.02 -3.01
CA GLY A 179 2.58 -1.93 -4.04
C GLY A 179 3.47 -2.04 -5.26
#